data_28b448254337bba4caac48adb26bd546
#
_entry.id   28b448254337bba4caac48adb26bd546
#
_cell.length_a   1.000
_cell.length_b   1.000
_cell.length_c   1.000
_cell.angle_alpha   90.00
_cell.angle_beta   90.00
_cell.angle_gamma   90.00
#
_symmetry.space_group_name_H-M   'P 1'
#
loop_
_entity.id
_entity.type
_entity.pdbx_description
1 polymer ?
#
loop_
_entity_poly.entity_id
_entity_poly.type
_entity_poly.pdbx_seq_one_letter_code
_entity_poly.pdbx_strand_id
1 'polypeptide(L)'
;DRAAPKLARFEEGLRASADARGHQFTNTLLGHSYGSTTSGKSVPMMAAGTIDNFVMFGSPGSGVRNIDAYGLPEGHVYESSTPYGDAVQGLGPDASYGTNPRKLEGITHLSGDTTGSANYTVATGALSFDNHMSYFDEGTRTSQDFANIIAGGKQTTDEEWEALQTAQGKITELDRNPWMKRYMEPNEAETPPPTTPDSMPGDPLARHS
;
A
#
# COMPACT_ATOMS: atom_id res chain seq x y z
N ASP A 1 14.70 14.49 7.44
CA ASP A 1 13.33 14.33 7.94
C ASP A 1 13.30 14.67 9.43
N ARG A 2 12.48 15.67 9.84
CA ARG A 2 12.41 16.12 11.25
C ARG A 2 11.43 15.25 12.07
N ALA A 3 10.62 14.45 11.44
CA ALA A 3 9.61 13.62 12.10
C ALA A 3 10.20 12.30 12.62
N ALA A 4 11.15 11.70 11.92
CA ALA A 4 11.72 10.41 12.28
C ALA A 4 12.27 10.34 13.71
N PRO A 5 13.11 11.30 14.22
CA PRO A 5 13.56 11.25 15.60
C PRO A 5 12.44 11.44 16.63
N LYS A 6 11.34 12.11 16.25
CA LYS A 6 10.19 12.28 17.16
C LYS A 6 9.38 10.99 17.26
N LEU A 7 9.18 10.32 16.14
CA LEU A 7 8.53 9.02 16.11
C LEU A 7 9.32 7.98 16.88
N ALA A 8 10.66 7.92 16.73
CA ALA A 8 11.50 7.02 17.49
C ALA A 8 11.31 7.20 19.00
N ARG A 9 11.39 8.44 19.49
CA ARG A 9 11.18 8.74 20.92
C ARG A 9 9.77 8.42 21.39
N PHE A 10 8.76 8.59 20.55
CA PHE A 10 7.39 8.23 20.89
C PHE A 10 7.24 6.72 21.10
N GLU A 11 7.76 5.91 20.16
CA GLU A 11 7.71 4.45 20.24
C GLU A 11 8.51 3.92 21.46
N GLU A 12 9.69 4.46 21.73
CA GLU A 12 10.47 4.13 22.93
C GLU A 12 9.72 4.47 24.20
N GLY A 13 9.06 5.64 24.25
CA GLY A 13 8.22 6.05 25.38
C GLY A 13 7.01 5.15 25.59
N LEU A 14 6.38 4.69 24.50
CA LEU A 14 5.27 3.75 24.55
C LEU A 14 5.72 2.40 25.15
N ARG A 15 6.83 1.84 24.66
CA ARG A 15 7.43 0.59 25.19
C ARG A 15 7.80 0.74 26.65
N ALA A 16 8.53 1.78 27.01
CA ALA A 16 8.94 2.02 28.41
C ALA A 16 7.74 2.20 29.35
N SER A 17 6.67 2.85 28.89
CA SER A 17 5.43 3.00 29.67
C SER A 17 4.71 1.67 29.92
N ALA A 18 4.71 0.78 28.94
CA ALA A 18 4.13 -0.55 29.09
C ALA A 18 4.96 -1.43 30.02
N ASP A 19 6.28 -1.42 29.86
CA ASP A 19 7.23 -2.17 30.70
C ASP A 19 7.11 -1.76 32.17
N ALA A 20 7.04 -0.45 32.43
CA ALA A 20 6.86 0.09 33.77
C ALA A 20 5.56 -0.36 34.47
N ARG A 21 4.56 -0.75 33.68
CA ARG A 21 3.27 -1.28 34.17
C ARG A 21 3.19 -2.80 34.16
N GLY A 22 4.25 -3.48 33.72
CA GLY A 22 4.27 -4.93 33.56
C GLY A 22 3.37 -5.44 32.42
N HIS A 23 3.03 -4.57 31.46
CA HIS A 23 2.23 -4.94 30.31
C HIS A 23 3.13 -5.37 29.15
N GLN A 24 2.89 -6.58 28.66
CA GLN A 24 3.51 -7.06 27.41
C GLN A 24 2.54 -6.90 26.26
N PHE A 25 3.01 -6.42 25.12
CA PHE A 25 2.23 -6.29 23.90
C PHE A 25 3.16 -6.38 22.69
N THR A 26 2.61 -6.82 21.59
CA THR A 26 3.29 -6.76 20.27
C THR A 26 3.15 -5.35 19.72
N ASN A 27 4.28 -4.67 19.51
CA ASN A 27 4.30 -3.33 18.93
C ASN A 27 4.55 -3.43 17.42
N THR A 28 3.53 -3.16 16.63
CA THR A 28 3.60 -3.18 15.16
C THR A 28 3.49 -1.76 14.62
N LEU A 29 4.57 -1.29 13.99
CA LEU A 29 4.60 0.02 13.34
C LEU A 29 4.12 -0.12 11.89
N LEU A 30 3.01 0.54 11.56
CA LEU A 30 2.47 0.59 10.19
C LEU A 30 2.75 1.94 9.57
N GLY A 31 3.39 1.94 8.41
CA GLY A 31 3.72 3.15 7.66
C GLY A 31 3.06 3.16 6.28
N HIS A 32 2.12 4.09 6.06
CA HIS A 32 1.49 4.33 4.77
C HIS A 32 2.13 5.50 4.05
N SER A 33 2.29 5.39 2.73
CA SER A 33 2.72 6.51 1.89
C SER A 33 4.07 7.08 2.35
N TYR A 34 4.22 8.39 2.41
CA TYR A 34 5.40 9.06 2.98
C TYR A 34 5.63 8.72 4.46
N GLY A 35 4.57 8.32 5.17
CA GLY A 35 4.68 7.82 6.55
C GLY A 35 5.57 6.59 6.64
N SER A 36 5.57 5.70 5.65
CA SER A 36 6.46 4.52 5.59
C SER A 36 7.93 4.91 5.51
N THR A 37 8.27 5.91 4.69
CA THR A 37 9.64 6.44 4.61
C THR A 37 10.07 7.11 5.92
N THR A 38 9.17 7.86 6.55
CA THR A 38 9.44 8.48 7.86
C THR A 38 9.65 7.41 8.93
N SER A 39 8.78 6.40 8.98
CA SER A 39 8.91 5.27 9.89
C SER A 39 10.20 4.49 9.63
N GLY A 40 10.50 4.21 8.36
CA GLY A 40 11.73 3.51 7.98
C GLY A 40 13.01 4.25 8.36
N LYS A 41 13.00 5.58 8.35
CA LYS A 41 14.11 6.39 8.88
C LYS A 41 14.14 6.44 10.42
N SER A 42 12.99 6.20 11.05
CA SER A 42 12.84 6.24 12.50
C SER A 42 13.32 4.94 13.18
N VAL A 43 13.00 3.78 12.58
CA VAL A 43 13.31 2.46 13.16
C VAL A 43 14.79 2.29 13.49
N PRO A 44 15.77 2.66 12.64
CA PRO A 44 17.19 2.59 12.98
C PRO A 44 17.63 3.48 14.15
N MET A 45 16.78 4.41 14.58
CA MET A 45 17.06 5.31 15.70
C MET A 45 16.53 4.78 17.02
N MET A 46 15.72 3.73 17.01
CA MET A 46 15.09 3.13 18.18
C MET A 46 16.05 2.15 18.86
N ALA A 47 15.89 2.02 20.18
CA ALA A 47 16.53 0.93 20.92
C ALA A 47 15.96 -0.43 20.46
N ALA A 48 16.80 -1.48 20.47
CA ALA A 48 16.35 -2.82 20.14
C ALA A 48 15.17 -3.25 21.02
N GLY A 49 14.17 -3.88 20.40
CA GLY A 49 12.96 -4.32 21.10
C GLY A 49 11.90 -3.23 21.31
N THR A 50 12.11 -2.01 20.80
CA THR A 50 11.10 -0.95 20.84
C THR A 50 9.86 -1.33 20.04
N ILE A 51 10.04 -1.86 18.84
CA ILE A 51 8.97 -2.43 18.00
C ILE A 51 9.27 -3.88 17.70
N ASP A 52 8.24 -4.67 17.42
CA ASP A 52 8.34 -6.08 17.09
C ASP A 52 8.18 -6.32 15.59
N ASN A 53 7.32 -5.53 14.92
CA ASN A 53 7.10 -5.63 13.49
C ASN A 53 7.09 -4.24 12.83
N PHE A 54 7.52 -4.19 11.58
CA PHE A 54 7.42 -3.01 10.74
C PHE A 54 6.76 -3.34 9.40
N VAL A 55 5.66 -2.66 9.08
CA VAL A 55 4.88 -2.85 7.84
C VAL A 55 4.88 -1.55 7.04
N MET A 56 5.32 -1.63 5.79
CA MET A 56 5.28 -0.53 4.83
C MET A 56 4.26 -0.81 3.74
N PHE A 57 3.44 0.15 3.36
CA PHE A 57 2.47 -0.02 2.28
C PHE A 57 2.22 1.27 1.52
N GLY A 58 1.96 1.15 0.20
CA GLY A 58 1.87 2.30 -0.70
C GLY A 58 3.10 3.20 -0.62
N SER A 59 4.26 2.63 -0.39
CA SER A 59 5.46 3.35 0.04
C SER A 59 6.24 3.95 -1.15
N PRO A 60 6.64 5.24 -1.08
CA PRO A 60 7.57 5.81 -2.07
C PRO A 60 9.01 5.31 -1.90
N GLY A 61 9.38 4.82 -0.71
CA GLY A 61 10.69 4.26 -0.40
C GLY A 61 10.83 3.88 1.07
N SER A 62 11.71 2.93 1.37
CA SER A 62 11.87 2.27 2.66
C SER A 62 12.53 3.12 3.77
N GLY A 63 13.08 4.29 3.44
CA GLY A 63 13.87 5.09 4.38
C GLY A 63 15.32 4.62 4.57
N VAL A 64 15.64 3.39 4.19
CA VAL A 64 16.97 2.76 4.29
C VAL A 64 17.41 2.15 2.96
N ARG A 65 18.64 1.68 2.86
CA ARG A 65 19.15 0.98 1.68
C ARG A 65 19.34 -0.52 1.88
N ASN A 66 19.37 -0.96 3.13
CA ASN A 66 19.54 -2.35 3.53
C ASN A 66 18.58 -2.62 4.71
N ILE A 67 17.92 -3.77 4.69
CA ILE A 67 16.95 -4.20 5.70
C ILE A 67 17.60 -4.37 7.08
N ASP A 68 18.88 -4.74 7.13
CA ASP A 68 19.64 -4.90 8.37
C ASP A 68 19.69 -3.62 9.21
N ALA A 69 19.54 -2.46 8.55
CA ALA A 69 19.51 -1.19 9.26
C ALA A 69 18.34 -1.06 10.24
N TYR A 70 17.29 -1.85 10.08
CA TYR A 70 16.16 -1.85 11.01
C TYR A 70 16.45 -2.60 12.31
N GLY A 71 17.42 -3.52 12.32
CA GLY A 71 17.73 -4.31 13.51
C GLY A 71 16.60 -5.23 13.95
N LEU A 72 15.62 -5.50 13.09
CA LEU A 72 14.51 -6.42 13.33
C LEU A 72 14.88 -7.85 12.89
N PRO A 73 14.31 -8.89 13.53
CA PRO A 73 14.50 -10.27 13.10
C PRO A 73 14.00 -10.50 11.66
N GLU A 74 14.53 -11.54 11.02
CA GLU A 74 14.03 -12.02 9.71
C GLU A 74 12.53 -12.33 9.79
N GLY A 75 11.78 -11.92 8.77
CA GLY A 75 10.33 -12.11 8.71
C GLY A 75 9.50 -11.11 9.52
N HIS A 76 10.12 -10.07 10.11
CA HIS A 76 9.45 -9.02 10.89
C HIS A 76 9.37 -7.66 10.18
N VAL A 77 9.87 -7.58 8.95
CA VAL A 77 9.73 -6.41 8.08
C VAL A 77 8.92 -6.80 6.86
N TYR A 78 7.83 -6.08 6.66
CA TYR A 78 6.85 -6.41 5.63
C TYR A 78 6.63 -5.23 4.68
N GLU A 79 6.28 -5.54 3.45
CA GLU A 79 5.76 -4.57 2.50
C GLU A 79 4.46 -5.05 1.86
N SER A 80 3.55 -4.12 1.59
CA SER A 80 2.36 -4.36 0.80
C SER A 80 2.29 -3.36 -0.34
N SER A 81 2.17 -3.88 -1.54
CA SER A 81 2.14 -3.10 -2.76
C SER A 81 0.99 -3.59 -3.62
N THR A 82 -0.02 -2.73 -3.82
CA THR A 82 -1.12 -3.08 -4.73
C THR A 82 -0.59 -3.38 -6.14
N PRO A 83 -1.14 -4.39 -6.85
CA PRO A 83 -0.80 -4.66 -8.24
C PRO A 83 -1.30 -3.56 -9.20
N TYR A 84 -2.19 -2.70 -8.72
CA TYR A 84 -2.76 -1.61 -9.50
C TYR A 84 -1.85 -0.38 -9.50
N GLY A 85 -2.11 0.57 -10.40
CA GLY A 85 -1.34 1.81 -10.49
C GLY A 85 -1.56 2.73 -9.31
N ASP A 86 -0.75 2.61 -8.29
CA ASP A 86 -0.69 3.50 -7.13
C ASP A 86 0.10 4.76 -7.47
N ALA A 87 -0.42 5.93 -7.12
CA ALA A 87 0.19 7.22 -7.47
C ALA A 87 1.49 7.54 -6.71
N VAL A 88 1.86 6.75 -5.70
CA VAL A 88 2.99 7.03 -4.81
C VAL A 88 4.00 5.89 -4.74
N GLN A 89 3.49 4.67 -4.84
CA GLN A 89 4.26 3.44 -4.60
C GLN A 89 5.53 3.35 -5.46
N GLY A 90 6.69 3.30 -4.79
CA GLY A 90 7.98 3.12 -5.45
C GLY A 90 8.47 4.30 -6.29
N LEU A 91 7.83 5.47 -6.19
CA LEU A 91 8.16 6.65 -6.99
C LEU A 91 9.20 7.57 -6.33
N GLY A 92 9.57 7.32 -5.08
CA GLY A 92 10.58 8.12 -4.39
C GLY A 92 11.99 7.84 -4.94
N PRO A 93 12.83 8.86 -5.20
CA PRO A 93 14.22 8.63 -5.55
C PRO A 93 15.00 8.04 -4.36
N ASP A 94 15.76 6.96 -4.59
CA ASP A 94 16.51 6.21 -3.57
C ASP A 94 17.42 7.09 -2.70
N ALA A 95 17.97 8.15 -3.29
CA ALA A 95 18.84 9.09 -2.55
C ALA A 95 18.14 9.77 -1.37
N SER A 96 16.84 9.99 -1.46
CA SER A 96 16.04 10.72 -0.45
C SER A 96 15.09 9.82 0.33
N TYR A 97 14.62 8.73 -0.28
CA TYR A 97 13.56 7.87 0.23
C TYR A 97 14.05 6.46 0.62
N GLY A 98 15.32 6.12 0.33
CA GLY A 98 15.82 4.76 0.49
C GLY A 98 15.39 3.85 -0.66
N THR A 99 15.74 2.57 -0.58
CA THR A 99 15.39 1.58 -1.59
C THR A 99 13.86 1.42 -1.68
N ASN A 100 13.35 1.24 -2.90
CA ASN A 100 11.95 0.86 -3.08
C ASN A 100 11.66 -0.43 -2.30
N PRO A 101 10.67 -0.46 -1.38
CA PRO A 101 10.42 -1.63 -0.53
C PRO A 101 10.23 -2.93 -1.30
N ARG A 102 9.61 -2.88 -2.49
CA ARG A 102 9.46 -4.05 -3.38
C ARG A 102 10.79 -4.67 -3.84
N LYS A 103 11.89 -3.95 -3.69
CA LYS A 103 13.24 -4.36 -4.11
C LYS A 103 14.19 -4.50 -2.93
N LEU A 104 13.72 -4.27 -1.72
CA LEU A 104 14.53 -4.38 -0.51
C LEU A 104 14.74 -5.86 -0.20
N GLU A 105 15.97 -6.33 -0.34
CA GLU A 105 16.30 -7.74 -0.11
C GLU A 105 16.00 -8.15 1.34
N GLY A 106 15.39 -9.31 1.52
CA GLY A 106 15.03 -9.88 2.83
C GLY A 106 13.68 -9.38 3.38
N ILE A 107 12.98 -8.48 2.69
CA ILE A 107 11.65 -8.05 3.10
C ILE A 107 10.60 -9.14 2.81
N THR A 108 9.60 -9.25 3.67
CA THR A 108 8.46 -10.14 3.45
C THR A 108 7.38 -9.40 2.65
N HIS A 109 7.03 -9.94 1.48
CA HIS A 109 5.96 -9.39 0.64
C HIS A 109 4.61 -9.90 1.09
N LEU A 110 3.67 -8.98 1.34
CA LEU A 110 2.27 -9.28 1.59
C LEU A 110 1.51 -9.37 0.27
N SER A 111 0.25 -9.82 0.33
CA SER A 111 -0.55 -10.10 -0.87
C SER A 111 -0.75 -8.89 -1.79
N GLY A 112 -0.79 -7.67 -1.24
CA GLY A 112 -1.13 -6.47 -1.99
C GLY A 112 -2.58 -6.45 -2.52
N ASP A 113 -3.39 -7.47 -2.20
CA ASP A 113 -4.80 -7.54 -2.59
C ASP A 113 -5.59 -6.41 -1.91
N THR A 114 -6.09 -5.49 -2.70
CA THR A 114 -6.82 -4.30 -2.28
C THR A 114 -8.07 -4.12 -3.16
N THR A 115 -8.95 -3.18 -2.82
CA THR A 115 -10.11 -2.82 -3.66
C THR A 115 -9.74 -1.90 -4.82
N GLY A 116 -8.46 -1.69 -5.07
CA GLY A 116 -7.97 -0.81 -6.12
C GLY A 116 -8.49 -1.17 -7.52
N SER A 117 -8.55 -0.19 -8.38
CA SER A 117 -9.03 -0.35 -9.77
C SER A 117 -7.92 -0.79 -10.72
N ALA A 118 -8.16 -1.88 -11.44
CA ALA A 118 -7.29 -2.40 -12.48
C ALA A 118 -7.17 -1.49 -13.72
N ASN A 119 -7.99 -0.44 -13.83
CA ASN A 119 -7.88 0.57 -14.90
C ASN A 119 -6.60 1.39 -14.83
N TYR A 120 -5.98 1.41 -13.67
CA TYR A 120 -4.75 2.14 -13.41
C TYR A 120 -3.61 1.15 -13.23
N THR A 121 -2.65 1.16 -14.12
CA THR A 121 -1.47 0.28 -14.04
C THR A 121 -0.21 1.09 -14.28
N VAL A 122 0.88 0.69 -13.63
CA VAL A 122 2.20 1.30 -13.85
C VAL A 122 2.66 1.13 -15.30
N ALA A 123 2.31 0.02 -15.93
CA ALA A 123 2.67 -0.26 -17.32
C ALA A 123 2.03 0.72 -18.32
N THR A 124 0.84 1.22 -18.04
CA THR A 124 0.16 2.23 -18.86
C THR A 124 0.48 3.66 -18.47
N GLY A 125 1.25 3.86 -17.39
CA GLY A 125 1.53 5.17 -16.82
C GLY A 125 0.32 5.84 -16.16
N ALA A 126 -0.79 5.12 -16.05
CA ALA A 126 -1.99 5.60 -15.35
C ALA A 126 -1.88 5.28 -13.86
N LEU A 127 -1.89 6.30 -13.02
CA LEU A 127 -1.75 6.21 -11.57
C LEU A 127 -3.00 6.78 -10.89
N SER A 128 -3.36 6.21 -9.74
CA SER A 128 -4.54 6.62 -8.99
C SER A 128 -4.24 6.83 -7.51
N PHE A 129 -4.76 7.92 -6.96
CA PHE A 129 -4.74 8.13 -5.51
C PHE A 129 -5.80 7.28 -4.79
N ASP A 130 -6.86 6.87 -5.45
CA ASP A 130 -7.85 5.95 -4.87
C ASP A 130 -7.21 4.58 -4.62
N ASN A 131 -6.42 4.08 -5.58
CA ASN A 131 -5.62 2.87 -5.37
C ASN A 131 -4.63 3.03 -4.22
N HIS A 132 -4.03 4.22 -4.08
CA HIS A 132 -3.12 4.53 -2.99
C HIS A 132 -3.79 4.49 -1.61
N MET A 133 -5.10 4.71 -1.53
CA MET A 133 -5.87 4.73 -0.28
C MET A 133 -6.55 3.39 0.05
N SER A 134 -6.51 2.40 -0.85
CA SER A 134 -7.31 1.16 -0.74
C SER A 134 -6.73 0.06 0.16
N TYR A 135 -5.58 0.28 0.78
CA TYR A 135 -4.88 -0.75 1.59
C TYR A 135 -5.62 -1.17 2.86
N PHE A 136 -6.47 -0.31 3.42
CA PHE A 136 -7.25 -0.60 4.63
C PHE A 136 -8.70 -1.00 4.35
N ASP A 137 -9.07 -1.15 3.09
CA ASP A 137 -10.43 -1.48 2.75
C ASP A 137 -10.80 -2.86 3.27
N GLU A 138 -11.99 -2.95 3.86
CA GLU A 138 -12.48 -4.17 4.49
C GLU A 138 -12.66 -5.30 3.48
N GLY A 139 -12.44 -6.52 3.95
CA GLY A 139 -12.65 -7.73 3.16
C GLY A 139 -11.57 -8.01 2.12
N THR A 140 -10.45 -7.30 2.17
CA THR A 140 -9.26 -7.58 1.37
C THR A 140 -8.27 -8.47 2.13
N ARG A 141 -7.45 -9.23 1.41
CA ARG A 141 -6.39 -10.01 2.02
C ARG A 141 -5.34 -9.12 2.68
N THR A 142 -5.06 -7.94 2.11
CA THR A 142 -4.14 -6.97 2.71
C THR A 142 -4.59 -6.51 4.09
N SER A 143 -5.89 -6.19 4.26
CA SER A 143 -6.41 -5.80 5.57
C SER A 143 -6.35 -6.96 6.59
N GLN A 144 -6.55 -8.19 6.13
CA GLN A 144 -6.41 -9.39 6.97
C GLN A 144 -4.95 -9.65 7.36
N ASP A 145 -4.00 -9.48 6.42
CA ASP A 145 -2.56 -9.57 6.69
C ASP A 145 -2.15 -8.58 7.79
N PHE A 146 -2.59 -7.33 7.69
CA PHE A 146 -2.31 -6.32 8.71
C PHE A 146 -2.88 -6.71 10.07
N ALA A 147 -4.14 -7.16 10.11
CA ALA A 147 -4.77 -7.60 11.34
C ALA A 147 -4.01 -8.75 12.01
N ASN A 148 -3.60 -9.74 11.24
CA ASN A 148 -2.83 -10.88 11.73
C ASN A 148 -1.48 -10.46 12.31
N ILE A 149 -0.73 -9.59 11.61
CA ILE A 149 0.59 -9.11 12.06
C ILE A 149 0.44 -8.26 13.34
N ILE A 150 -0.57 -7.39 13.41
CA ILE A 150 -0.87 -6.59 14.61
C ILE A 150 -1.20 -7.50 15.80
N ALA A 151 -1.91 -8.61 15.57
CA ALA A 151 -2.21 -9.59 16.60
C ALA A 151 -1.01 -10.46 17.01
N GLY A 152 0.19 -10.22 16.48
CA GLY A 152 1.41 -10.98 16.76
C GLY A 152 1.54 -12.26 15.95
N GLY A 153 0.72 -12.44 14.91
CA GLY A 153 0.82 -13.52 13.94
C GLY A 153 1.71 -13.16 12.74
N LYS A 154 1.51 -13.89 11.65
CA LYS A 154 2.17 -13.69 10.35
C LYS A 154 1.15 -13.31 9.30
N GLN A 155 1.62 -13.03 8.07
CA GLN A 155 0.73 -12.84 6.92
C GLN A 155 -0.19 -14.05 6.73
N THR A 156 -1.37 -13.81 6.16
CA THR A 156 -2.36 -14.82 5.85
C THR A 156 -1.84 -15.76 4.76
N THR A 157 -1.88 -17.06 4.99
CA THR A 157 -1.55 -18.06 3.95
C THR A 157 -2.69 -18.15 2.92
N ASP A 158 -2.40 -18.76 1.76
CA ASP A 158 -3.42 -18.96 0.72
C ASP A 158 -4.57 -19.84 1.26
N GLU A 159 -4.24 -20.89 2.00
CA GLU A 159 -5.22 -21.79 2.62
C GLU A 159 -6.12 -21.07 3.64
N GLU A 160 -5.52 -20.23 4.50
CA GLU A 160 -6.28 -19.44 5.47
C GLU A 160 -7.19 -18.44 4.77
N TRP A 161 -6.72 -17.81 3.70
CA TRP A 161 -7.50 -16.86 2.94
C TRP A 161 -8.70 -17.52 2.24
N GLU A 162 -8.50 -18.67 1.59
CA GLU A 162 -9.56 -19.46 0.97
C GLU A 162 -10.59 -19.92 2.01
N ALA A 163 -10.14 -20.37 3.18
CA ALA A 163 -11.03 -20.77 4.27
C ALA A 163 -11.89 -19.62 4.77
N LEU A 164 -11.30 -18.42 4.95
CA LEU A 164 -12.02 -17.21 5.34
C LEU A 164 -13.08 -16.80 4.30
N GLN A 165 -12.74 -16.87 3.02
CA GLN A 165 -13.67 -16.58 1.93
C GLN A 165 -14.86 -17.54 1.92
N THR A 166 -14.60 -18.82 2.11
CA THR A 166 -15.61 -19.86 2.18
C THR A 166 -16.53 -19.66 3.38
N ALA A 167 -15.96 -19.42 4.57
CA ALA A 167 -16.70 -19.20 5.80
C ALA A 167 -17.59 -17.95 5.76
N GLN A 168 -17.18 -16.92 5.04
CA GLN A 168 -17.95 -15.68 4.86
C GLN A 168 -19.02 -15.77 3.75
N GLY A 169 -19.18 -16.92 3.10
CA GLY A 169 -20.16 -17.12 2.02
C GLY A 169 -19.83 -16.32 0.75
N LYS A 170 -18.58 -15.94 0.58
CA LYS A 170 -18.12 -15.26 -0.63
C LYS A 170 -17.89 -16.30 -1.72
N ILE A 171 -18.83 -16.41 -2.63
CA ILE A 171 -18.99 -17.60 -3.48
C ILE A 171 -18.01 -17.68 -4.64
N THR A 172 -17.54 -16.62 -5.22
CA THR A 172 -16.52 -16.65 -6.28
C THR A 172 -15.81 -15.31 -6.43
N GLU A 173 -14.64 -15.29 -7.06
CA GLU A 173 -13.95 -14.05 -7.46
C GLU A 173 -14.82 -13.14 -8.33
N LEU A 174 -15.68 -13.71 -9.14
CA LEU A 174 -16.63 -13.01 -10.02
C LEU A 174 -17.74 -12.29 -9.23
N ASP A 175 -18.14 -12.82 -8.07
CA ASP A 175 -19.18 -12.21 -7.24
C ASP A 175 -18.61 -11.13 -6.31
N ARG A 176 -17.31 -11.16 -6.06
CA ARG A 176 -16.62 -10.22 -5.16
C ARG A 176 -16.59 -8.79 -5.66
N ASN A 177 -16.53 -8.64 -6.97
CA ASN A 177 -16.36 -7.34 -7.56
C ASN A 177 -17.11 -7.24 -8.89
N PRO A 178 -18.30 -6.59 -8.89
CA PRO A 178 -19.05 -6.34 -10.15
C PRO A 178 -18.19 -5.66 -11.22
N TRP A 179 -17.13 -4.97 -10.84
CA TRP A 179 -16.18 -4.33 -11.73
C TRP A 179 -15.23 -5.34 -12.40
N MET A 180 -14.77 -6.37 -11.66
CA MET A 180 -13.94 -7.44 -12.23
C MET A 180 -14.70 -8.20 -13.33
N LYS A 181 -15.99 -8.47 -13.12
CA LYS A 181 -16.85 -9.08 -14.13
C LYS A 181 -16.91 -8.24 -15.41
N ARG A 182 -16.99 -6.93 -15.27
CA ARG A 182 -17.04 -5.97 -16.39
C ARG A 182 -15.71 -5.90 -17.15
N TYR A 183 -14.58 -6.24 -16.54
CA TYR A 183 -13.25 -6.24 -17.16
C TYR A 183 -12.82 -7.60 -17.71
N MET A 184 -13.40 -8.68 -17.21
CA MET A 184 -13.12 -10.02 -17.71
C MET A 184 -14.04 -10.43 -18.87
N GLU A 185 -15.19 -9.78 -19.02
CA GLU A 185 -15.98 -9.89 -20.24
C GLU A 185 -15.29 -9.04 -21.32
N PRO A 186 -14.92 -9.63 -22.48
CA PRO A 186 -14.36 -8.84 -23.58
C PRO A 186 -15.38 -7.75 -23.93
N ASN A 187 -14.94 -6.51 -23.81
CA ASN A 187 -15.72 -5.34 -24.18
C ASN A 187 -16.16 -5.54 -25.64
N GLU A 188 -17.40 -5.95 -25.88
CA GLU A 188 -17.99 -5.78 -27.20
C GLU A 188 -17.92 -4.29 -27.48
N ALA A 189 -17.00 -3.94 -28.36
CA ALA A 189 -16.58 -2.63 -28.76
C ALA A 189 -17.61 -1.52 -28.46
N GLU A 190 -17.32 -0.65 -27.50
CA GLU A 190 -17.79 0.72 -27.60
C GLU A 190 -17.18 1.29 -28.87
N THR A 191 -17.94 1.25 -29.93
CA THR A 191 -17.65 2.02 -31.13
C THR A 191 -17.53 3.47 -30.65
N PRO A 192 -16.38 4.13 -30.90
CA PRO A 192 -16.27 5.54 -30.59
C PRO A 192 -17.43 6.28 -31.25
N PRO A 193 -18.05 7.25 -30.58
CA PRO A 193 -19.13 8.02 -31.19
C PRO A 193 -18.64 8.57 -32.53
N PRO A 194 -19.48 8.56 -33.58
CA PRO A 194 -19.08 9.05 -34.88
C PRO A 194 -18.59 10.48 -34.72
N THR A 195 -17.36 10.74 -35.12
CA THR A 195 -16.83 12.07 -35.29
C THR A 195 -17.55 12.72 -36.47
N THR A 196 -18.64 13.37 -36.21
CA THR A 196 -19.19 14.32 -37.18
C THR A 196 -18.35 15.60 -37.08
N PRO A 197 -17.77 16.04 -38.18
CA PRO A 197 -17.22 17.38 -38.25
C PRO A 197 -18.40 18.32 -38.48
N ASP A 198 -18.96 18.82 -37.39
CA ASP A 198 -20.02 19.79 -37.53
C ASP A 198 -19.56 21.16 -37.06
N SER A 199 -19.45 21.99 -38.07
CA SER A 199 -19.65 23.45 -38.10
C SER A 199 -19.13 24.23 -36.87
N MET A 200 -17.96 24.79 -37.07
CA MET A 200 -17.54 25.98 -36.35
C MET A 200 -18.62 27.06 -36.51
N PRO A 201 -19.10 27.69 -35.42
CA PRO A 201 -19.88 28.90 -35.53
C PRO A 201 -19.02 30.00 -36.13
N GLY A 202 -19.54 30.68 -37.15
CA GLY A 202 -18.83 31.71 -37.88
C GLY A 202 -18.30 32.84 -36.99
N ASP A 203 -17.11 33.28 -37.34
CA ASP A 203 -16.42 34.43 -36.83
C ASP A 203 -17.30 35.69 -36.92
N PRO A 204 -17.67 36.40 -35.84
CA PRO A 204 -18.52 37.60 -35.88
C PRO A 204 -17.78 38.89 -36.27
N LEU A 205 -16.52 38.82 -36.71
CA LEU A 205 -15.66 40.00 -37.01
C LEU A 205 -15.48 40.33 -38.49
N ALA A 206 -16.20 39.69 -39.42
CA ALA A 206 -16.14 40.03 -40.84
C ALA A 206 -17.32 40.86 -41.30
N ARG A 207 -17.57 42.01 -40.65
CA ARG A 207 -18.35 43.12 -41.21
C ARG A 207 -17.79 44.42 -40.67
N HIS A 208 -16.92 45.06 -41.46
CA HIS A 208 -16.73 46.49 -41.64
C HIS A 208 -15.49 46.73 -42.54
N SER A 209 -15.79 46.84 -43.79
CA SER A 209 -15.23 47.85 -44.74
C SER A 209 -15.89 47.67 -46.12
#